data_f9bb00582160dd7225dabc4a872fa3b5
#
_entry.id   f9bb00582160dd7225dabc4a872fa3b5
#
_cell.length_a   1.000
_cell.length_b   1.000
_cell.length_c   1.000
_cell.angle_alpha   90.00
_cell.angle_beta   90.00
_cell.angle_gamma   90.00
#
_symmetry.space_group_name_H-M   'P 1'
#
loop_
_entity.id
_entity.type
_entity.pdbx_description
1 polymer ?
#
loop_
_entity_poly.entity_id
_entity_poly.type
_entity_poly.pdbx_seq_one_letter_code
_entity_poly.pdbx_strand_id
1 'polypeptide(L)' 'MERIVRLHIEKLPEGVYLATSDDVQGLVAQGRTITETLEIARDVARKLIDAHDGGPDAVALPAAGDSLDYPLVVAAE' A
#
# COMPACT_ATOMS: atom_id res chain seq x y z
N MET A 1 -9.83 14.35 3.82
CA MET A 1 -10.64 13.38 3.08
C MET A 1 -9.96 12.03 3.10
N GLU A 2 -10.73 10.99 3.30
CA GLU A 2 -10.20 9.64 3.30
C GLU A 2 -10.22 9.05 1.91
N ARG A 3 -9.22 8.26 1.60
CA ARG A 3 -9.13 7.55 0.33
C ARG A 3 -8.81 6.10 0.59
N ILE A 4 -9.27 5.24 -0.29
CA ILE A 4 -8.99 3.81 -0.19
C ILE A 4 -7.89 3.49 -1.18
N VAL A 5 -6.79 2.99 -0.65
CA VAL A 5 -5.63 2.59 -1.44
C VAL A 5 -5.48 1.08 -1.35
N ARG A 6 -5.45 0.43 -2.48
CA ARG A 6 -5.30 -1.02 -2.51
C ARG A 6 -3.83 -1.38 -2.53
N LEU A 7 -3.45 -2.23 -1.60
CA LEU A 7 -2.07 -2.67 -1.47
C LEU A 7 -1.94 -4.11 -1.90
N HIS A 8 -0.85 -4.40 -2.55
CA HIS A 8 -0.41 -5.76 -2.80
C HIS A 8 0.70 -6.05 -1.80
N ILE A 9 0.53 -7.09 -1.00
CA ILE A 9 1.50 -7.45 0.04
C ILE A 9 2.08 -8.81 -0.28
N GLU A 10 3.39 -8.88 -0.31
CA GLU A 10 4.10 -10.09 -0.66
C GLU A 10 5.16 -10.38 0.39
N LYS A 11 5.24 -11.63 0.82
CA LYS A 11 6.30 -12.04 1.73
C LYS A 11 7.52 -12.43 0.92
N LEU A 12 8.64 -11.77 1.21
CA LEU A 12 9.88 -12.03 0.50
C LEU A 12 10.63 -13.22 1.10
N PRO A 13 11.54 -13.83 0.35
CA PRO A 13 12.30 -14.98 0.86
C PRO A 13 13.06 -14.70 2.15
N GLU A 14 13.46 -13.44 2.37
CA GLU A 14 14.17 -13.07 3.60
C GLU A 14 13.27 -13.02 4.83
N GLY A 15 11.97 -13.15 4.65
CA GLY A 15 11.03 -13.11 5.76
C GLY A 15 10.45 -11.74 6.05
N VAL A 16 10.72 -10.76 5.21
CA VAL A 16 10.10 -9.44 5.33
C VAL A 16 8.94 -9.33 4.36
N TYR A 17 8.07 -8.35 4.59
CA TYR A 17 6.91 -8.11 3.76
C TYR A 17 7.11 -6.85 2.94
N LEU A 18 6.68 -6.92 1.68
CA LEU A 18 6.76 -5.80 0.75
C LEU A 18 5.36 -5.40 0.34
N ALA A 19 5.04 -4.12 0.48
CA ALA A 19 3.76 -3.58 0.05
C ALA A 19 3.99 -2.64 -1.13
N THR A 20 3.18 -2.82 -2.16
CA THR A 20 3.19 -1.95 -3.34
C THR A 20 1.75 -1.63 -3.68
N SER A 21 1.55 -0.64 -4.56
CA SER A 21 0.20 -0.26 -4.97
C SER A 21 0.20 0.20 -6.41
N ASP A 22 -0.82 -0.23 -7.15
CA ASP A 22 -1.06 0.32 -8.48
C ASP A 22 -1.90 1.58 -8.42
N ASP A 23 -2.54 1.83 -7.27
CA ASP A 23 -3.38 3.02 -7.09
C ASP A 23 -2.53 4.25 -6.82
N VAL A 24 -1.44 4.09 -6.09
CA VAL A 24 -0.56 5.20 -5.73
C VAL A 24 0.82 4.91 -6.30
N GLN A 25 1.15 5.63 -7.35
CA GLN A 25 2.41 5.43 -8.04
C GLN A 25 3.57 5.76 -7.11
N GLY A 26 4.55 4.87 -7.05
CA GLY A 26 5.73 5.06 -6.23
C GLY A 26 5.59 4.55 -4.81
N LEU A 27 4.43 3.98 -4.45
CA LEU A 27 4.26 3.45 -3.10
C LEU A 27 5.00 2.14 -2.98
N VAL A 28 6.01 2.11 -2.11
CA VAL A 28 6.75 0.91 -1.76
C VAL A 28 7.02 0.97 -0.27
N ALA A 29 6.68 -0.08 0.45
CA ALA A 29 6.91 -0.15 1.89
C ALA A 29 7.36 -1.55 2.25
N GLN A 30 8.26 -1.66 3.19
CA GLN A 30 8.82 -2.93 3.61
C GLN A 30 8.90 -2.99 5.12
N GLY A 31 8.49 -4.10 5.70
CA GLY A 31 8.51 -4.27 7.14
C GLY A 31 8.67 -5.72 7.53
N ARG A 32 8.92 -5.95 8.79
CA ARG A 32 9.15 -7.30 9.31
C ARG A 32 7.84 -8.03 9.61
N THR A 33 6.77 -7.29 9.78
CA THR A 33 5.45 -7.86 10.01
C THR A 33 4.47 -7.17 9.08
N ILE A 34 3.30 -7.78 8.91
CA ILE A 34 2.27 -7.16 8.10
C ILE A 34 1.84 -5.84 8.72
N THR A 35 1.67 -5.81 10.04
CA THR A 35 1.27 -4.59 10.74
C THR A 35 2.28 -3.48 10.53
N GLU A 36 3.55 -3.76 10.70
CA GLU A 36 4.59 -2.77 10.49
C GLU A 36 4.59 -2.28 9.05
N THR A 37 4.46 -3.19 8.10
CA THR A 37 4.45 -2.85 6.68
C THR A 37 3.26 -1.94 6.36
N LEU A 38 2.09 -2.21 6.95
CA LEU A 38 0.92 -1.40 6.73
C LEU A 38 1.08 0.00 7.31
N GLU A 39 1.72 0.13 8.47
CA GLU A 39 1.96 1.43 9.06
C GLU A 39 2.88 2.27 8.20
N ILE A 40 3.93 1.65 7.69
CA ILE A 40 4.87 2.33 6.80
C ILE A 40 4.17 2.70 5.49
N ALA A 41 3.38 1.79 4.94
CA ALA A 41 2.67 2.03 3.69
C ALA A 41 1.69 3.20 3.84
N ARG A 42 1.00 3.27 4.97
CA ARG A 42 0.06 4.38 5.22
C ARG A 42 0.78 5.72 5.23
N ASP A 43 1.94 5.77 5.87
CA ASP A 43 2.70 6.99 5.95
C ASP A 43 3.23 7.42 4.59
N VAL A 44 3.75 6.46 3.82
CA VAL A 44 4.23 6.72 2.47
C VAL A 44 3.08 7.16 1.56
N ALA A 45 1.93 6.47 1.66
CA ALA A 45 0.78 6.81 0.83
C ALA A 45 0.29 8.22 1.09
N ARG A 46 0.27 8.62 2.37
CA ARG A 46 -0.16 9.97 2.71
C ARG A 46 0.72 11.02 2.06
N LYS A 47 2.02 10.81 2.10
CA LYS A 47 2.97 11.76 1.51
C LYS A 47 2.84 11.81 -0.02
N LEU A 48 2.62 10.65 -0.64
CA LEU A 48 2.49 10.60 -2.10
C LEU A 48 1.17 11.22 -2.55
N ILE A 49 0.09 10.98 -1.82
CA ILE A 49 -1.20 11.57 -2.16
C ILE A 49 -1.14 13.08 -2.04
N ASP A 50 -0.52 13.58 -0.98
CA ASP A 50 -0.37 15.01 -0.81
C ASP A 50 0.46 15.63 -1.92
N ALA A 51 1.49 14.93 -2.39
CA ALA A 51 2.36 15.42 -3.43
C ALA A 51 1.68 15.46 -4.80
N HIS A 52 0.84 14.47 -5.08
CA HIS A 52 0.25 14.33 -6.42
C HIS A 52 -1.08 15.04 -6.58
N ASP A 53 -1.73 15.37 -5.48
CA ASP A 53 -2.99 16.12 -5.51
C ASP A 53 -4.06 15.43 -6.34
N GLY A 54 -4.00 14.12 -6.45
CA GLY A 54 -5.00 13.37 -7.17
C GLY A 54 -5.32 12.08 -6.45
N GLY A 55 -6.56 11.66 -6.51
CA GLY A 55 -6.95 10.42 -5.91
C GLY A 55 -6.45 9.23 -6.72
N PRO A 56 -6.13 8.14 -6.08
CA PRO A 56 -5.81 6.93 -6.83
C PRO A 56 -7.06 6.33 -7.46
N ASP A 57 -6.88 5.72 -8.60
CA ASP A 57 -7.95 4.96 -9.23
C ASP A 57 -7.95 3.56 -8.66
N ALA A 58 -9.14 3.03 -8.44
CA ALA A 58 -9.27 1.69 -7.92
C ALA A 58 -8.84 0.68 -8.97
N VAL A 59 -8.02 -0.26 -8.57
CA VAL A 59 -7.56 -1.32 -9.44
C VAL A 59 -7.85 -2.66 -8.78
N ALA A 60 -8.53 -3.51 -9.47
CA ALA A 60 -8.82 -4.85 -8.96
C ALA A 60 -7.65 -5.76 -9.28
N LEU A 61 -7.03 -6.31 -8.25
CA LEU A 61 -5.89 -7.20 -8.42
C LEU A 61 -6.22 -8.57 -7.87
N PRO A 62 -5.75 -9.62 -8.52
CA PRO A 62 -5.96 -10.96 -8.01
C PRO A 62 -5.06 -11.25 -6.82
N ALA A 63 -5.58 -11.94 -5.84
CA ALA A 63 -4.77 -12.43 -4.74
C ALA A 63 -4.20 -13.79 -5.13
N ALA A 64 -3.01 -14.09 -4.66
CA ALA A 64 -2.42 -15.37 -4.99
C ALA A 64 -1.31 -15.72 -4.01
N GLY A 65 -1.37 -16.94 -3.48
CA GLY A 65 -0.29 -17.54 -2.72
C GLY A 65 0.21 -16.71 -1.56
N ASP A 66 1.49 -16.40 -1.59
CA ASP A 66 2.15 -15.64 -0.52
C ASP A 66 1.92 -14.16 -0.62
N SER A 67 1.03 -13.73 -1.47
CA SER A 67 0.71 -12.31 -1.64
C SER A 67 -0.77 -12.09 -1.41
N LEU A 68 -1.12 -10.87 -1.05
CA LEU A 68 -2.52 -10.50 -0.87
C LEU A 68 -2.69 -9.02 -1.17
N ASP A 69 -3.93 -8.66 -1.50
CA ASP A 69 -4.29 -7.28 -1.72
C ASP A 69 -5.00 -6.77 -0.47
N TYR A 70 -4.67 -5.57 -0.08
CA TYR A 70 -5.19 -4.99 1.14
C TYR A 70 -5.69 -3.58 0.89
N PRO A 71 -6.96 -3.28 1.17
CA PRO A 71 -7.47 -1.92 1.04
C PRO A 71 -7.03 -1.09 2.22
N LEU A 72 -6.23 -0.06 1.96
CA LEU A 72 -5.74 0.84 2.99
C LEU A 72 -6.49 2.16 2.93
N VAL A 73 -7.08 2.56 4.04
CA VAL A 73 -7.75 3.84 4.13
C VAL A 73 -6.75 4.87 4.63
N VAL A 74 -6.56 5.91 3.85
CA VAL A 74 -5.60 6.95 4.17
C VAL A 74 -6.33 8.28 4.28
N ALA A 75 -6.15 8.94 5.41
CA ALA A 75 -6.70 10.29 5.59
C ALA A 75 -5.80 11.27 4.86
N ALA A 76 -6.38 12.07 3.96
CA ALA A 76 -5.64 13.05 3.16
C ALA A 76 -6.39 14.36 3.15
N GLU A 77 -5.63 15.43 3.15
CA GLU A 77 -6.21 16.78 3.12
C GLU A 77 -6.73 17.14 1.74
#